data_bdf1a857e79dd1fe0e27eeffce5d72ee
#
_entry.id   bdf1a857e79dd1fe0e27eeffce5d72ee
#
_cell.length_a   1.000
_cell.length_b   1.000
_cell.length_c   1.000
_cell.angle_alpha   90.00
_cell.angle_beta   90.00
_cell.angle_gamma   90.00
#
_symmetry.space_group_name_H-M   'P 1'
#
loop_
_entity.id
_entity.type
_entity.pdbx_description
1 polymer ?
#
loop_
_entity_poly.entity_id
_entity_poly.type
_entity_poly.pdbx_seq_one_letter_code
_entity_poly.pdbx_strand_id
1 'polypeptide(L)'
;MAMNTPVRIMPAEEIATRAAGNIQFLRHPDAATVFAERAMRLRQLAAGHTMGDFLKFAALLAAEQQVRLAAFPQVPIPDAAALDRAALAGLPPLPASEWPRADAWRDSLRALATGVAAQVQGDAHATLTRIAAASDDWLEQQADALLTGVMHGVDLAAAPVVGAALQVYWTHLLLATRASRTGKDEPFGRIADEGACPCCGSRPTASVTRTSGESLGQRYLHCSLCSLEWHMVRIRCTHCLGSKHVAYQSLDRADEEGAERDDSVAGAEAASRRAAQAAVQVETCDDCHHYLKIVHTDRDPMVDPVADDLASVTLDLLVSDAGLQRHGVNLLLLFGDPGPEPVPRPPEEEGP
;
A
#
# COMPACT_ATOMS: atom_id res chain seq x y z
N MET A 1 38.92 -27.74 35.47
CA MET A 1 39.25 -27.50 34.05
C MET A 1 38.00 -26.88 33.38
N ALA A 2 38.03 -25.58 33.18
CA ALA A 2 36.91 -24.87 32.47
C ALA A 2 37.13 -25.07 30.95
N MET A 3 36.18 -25.73 30.29
CA MET A 3 36.18 -25.85 28.82
C MET A 3 35.84 -24.50 28.22
N ASN A 4 36.81 -23.87 27.61
CA ASN A 4 36.67 -22.64 26.87
C ASN A 4 36.06 -23.00 25.49
N THR A 5 34.74 -22.98 25.35
CA THR A 5 34.11 -23.17 24.04
C THR A 5 34.31 -21.90 23.24
N PRO A 6 34.96 -21.94 22.07
CA PRO A 6 35.21 -20.75 21.26
C PRO A 6 33.86 -20.20 20.79
N VAL A 7 33.60 -18.90 21.08
CA VAL A 7 32.47 -18.18 20.52
C VAL A 7 32.71 -18.01 19.02
N ARG A 8 31.97 -18.73 18.20
CA ARG A 8 31.99 -18.59 16.75
C ARG A 8 31.13 -17.39 16.36
N ILE A 9 31.75 -16.32 15.89
CA ILE A 9 31.03 -15.19 15.28
C ILE A 9 30.56 -15.67 13.92
N MET A 10 29.25 -15.79 13.76
CA MET A 10 28.65 -16.13 12.46
C MET A 10 28.64 -14.90 11.55
N PRO A 11 28.98 -15.04 10.25
CA PRO A 11 28.81 -13.97 9.27
C PRO A 11 27.34 -13.51 9.21
N ALA A 12 27.11 -12.23 8.97
CA ALA A 12 25.77 -11.65 8.90
C ALA A 12 24.86 -12.37 7.87
N GLU A 13 25.44 -12.87 6.78
CA GLU A 13 24.77 -13.66 5.75
C GLU A 13 24.30 -15.04 6.26
N GLU A 14 25.11 -15.70 7.11
CA GLU A 14 24.75 -16.99 7.72
C GLU A 14 23.67 -16.83 8.78
N ILE A 15 23.69 -15.70 9.54
CA ILE A 15 22.64 -15.31 10.47
C ILE A 15 21.35 -15.04 9.71
N ALA A 16 21.41 -14.27 8.60
CA ALA A 16 20.27 -13.94 7.75
C ALA A 16 19.66 -15.22 7.13
N THR A 17 20.49 -16.15 6.67
CA THR A 17 20.04 -17.42 6.06
C THR A 17 19.39 -18.34 7.10
N ARG A 18 19.92 -18.41 8.33
CA ARG A 18 19.31 -19.19 9.42
C ARG A 18 18.00 -18.55 9.91
N ALA A 19 17.95 -17.24 10.02
CA ALA A 19 16.73 -16.51 10.36
C ALA A 19 15.67 -16.61 9.25
N ALA A 20 16.09 -16.66 7.97
CA ALA A 20 15.21 -16.81 6.81
C ALA A 20 14.58 -18.21 6.69
N GLY A 21 15.15 -19.24 7.30
CA GLY A 21 14.71 -20.64 7.15
C GLY A 21 13.27 -20.94 7.59
N ASN A 22 12.58 -20.00 8.22
CA ASN A 22 11.19 -20.14 8.68
C ASN A 22 10.30 -18.93 8.34
N ILE A 23 10.77 -18.00 7.49
CA ILE A 23 9.98 -16.80 7.13
C ILE A 23 9.12 -17.15 5.92
N GLN A 24 7.80 -17.10 6.10
CA GLN A 24 6.85 -17.23 5.00
C GLN A 24 7.01 -16.03 4.03
N PHE A 25 7.31 -16.30 2.75
CA PHE A 25 7.53 -15.24 1.77
C PHE A 25 6.28 -14.40 1.51
N LEU A 26 5.12 -15.03 1.38
CA LEU A 26 3.84 -14.38 1.10
C LEU A 26 2.85 -14.52 2.25
N ARG A 27 2.09 -13.47 2.49
CA ARG A 27 0.91 -13.47 3.37
C ARG A 27 -0.28 -13.02 2.55
N HIS A 28 -1.26 -13.88 2.41
CA HIS A 28 -2.49 -13.60 1.65
C HIS A 28 -3.50 -12.85 2.49
N PRO A 29 -4.28 -11.93 1.88
CA PRO A 29 -5.42 -11.31 2.57
C PRO A 29 -6.45 -12.38 2.95
N ASP A 30 -7.10 -12.17 4.08
CA ASP A 30 -8.28 -12.96 4.45
C ASP A 30 -9.51 -12.38 3.76
N ALA A 31 -10.17 -13.20 2.93
CA ALA A 31 -11.36 -12.80 2.19
C ALA A 31 -12.50 -12.31 3.08
N ALA A 32 -12.59 -12.81 4.32
CA ALA A 32 -13.67 -12.48 5.24
C ALA A 32 -13.45 -11.14 5.96
N THR A 33 -12.22 -10.67 6.09
CA THR A 33 -11.90 -9.56 7.01
C THR A 33 -11.08 -8.42 6.40
N VAL A 34 -10.37 -8.61 5.28
CA VAL A 34 -9.39 -7.68 4.73
C VAL A 34 -9.89 -6.23 4.63
N PHE A 35 -11.09 -6.01 4.13
CA PHE A 35 -11.67 -4.67 4.03
C PHE A 35 -12.50 -4.29 5.27
N ALA A 36 -13.03 -5.27 6.00
CA ALA A 36 -13.78 -5.02 7.23
C ALA A 36 -12.87 -4.49 8.36
N GLU A 37 -11.68 -5.08 8.52
CA GLU A 37 -10.66 -4.61 9.46
C GLU A 37 -10.18 -3.21 9.09
N ARG A 38 -9.94 -2.94 7.80
CA ARG A 38 -9.63 -1.60 7.29
C ARG A 38 -10.72 -0.59 7.60
N ALA A 39 -11.99 -0.94 7.37
CA ALA A 39 -13.12 -0.06 7.67
C ALA A 39 -13.22 0.25 9.17
N MET A 40 -12.96 -0.74 10.02
CA MET A 40 -12.91 -0.56 11.49
C MET A 40 -11.77 0.38 11.88
N ARG A 41 -10.56 0.16 11.36
CA ARG A 41 -9.39 1.01 11.64
C ARG A 41 -9.62 2.46 11.21
N LEU A 42 -10.14 2.67 10.02
CA LEU A 42 -10.46 4.02 9.50
C LEU A 42 -11.45 4.76 10.42
N ARG A 43 -12.49 4.08 10.95
CA ARG A 43 -13.41 4.68 11.91
C ARG A 43 -12.72 5.06 13.23
N GLN A 44 -11.81 4.24 13.72
CA GLN A 44 -11.03 4.54 14.93
C GLN A 44 -10.15 5.78 14.71
N LEU A 45 -9.44 5.82 13.59
CA LEU A 45 -8.54 6.91 13.24
C LEU A 45 -9.28 8.23 12.96
N ALA A 46 -10.54 8.17 12.51
CA ALA A 46 -11.34 9.35 12.22
C ALA A 46 -11.72 10.17 13.47
N ALA A 47 -11.67 9.56 14.66
CA ALA A 47 -12.07 10.24 15.90
C ALA A 47 -11.06 11.34 16.28
N GLY A 48 -11.50 12.60 16.23
CA GLY A 48 -10.66 13.77 16.55
C GLY A 48 -9.58 14.09 15.51
N HIS A 49 -9.58 13.43 14.35
CA HIS A 49 -8.60 13.66 13.31
C HIS A 49 -8.98 14.84 12.41
N THR A 50 -8.00 15.65 11.98
CA THR A 50 -8.25 16.81 11.07
C THR A 50 -8.88 16.40 9.74
N MET A 51 -8.54 15.22 9.22
CA MET A 51 -9.17 14.61 8.04
C MET A 51 -10.30 13.63 8.40
N GLY A 52 -10.94 13.79 9.58
CA GLY A 52 -11.90 12.83 10.11
C GLY A 52 -13.05 12.50 9.17
N ASP A 53 -13.57 13.48 8.43
CA ASP A 53 -14.68 13.26 7.48
C ASP A 53 -14.24 12.45 6.25
N PHE A 54 -13.01 12.68 5.76
CA PHE A 54 -12.45 11.87 4.69
C PHE A 54 -12.19 10.42 5.16
N LEU A 55 -11.67 10.23 6.37
CA LEU A 55 -11.45 8.90 6.94
C LEU A 55 -12.77 8.15 7.17
N LYS A 56 -13.84 8.83 7.58
CA LYS A 56 -15.19 8.25 7.65
C LYS A 56 -15.70 7.82 6.27
N PHE A 57 -15.51 8.66 5.26
CA PHE A 57 -15.85 8.32 3.87
C PHE A 57 -15.05 7.11 3.37
N ALA A 58 -13.74 7.07 3.59
CA ALA A 58 -12.89 5.92 3.26
C ALA A 58 -13.34 4.64 4.02
N ALA A 59 -13.83 4.78 5.26
CA ALA A 59 -14.38 3.66 6.01
C ALA A 59 -15.68 3.11 5.39
N LEU A 60 -16.53 3.95 4.80
CA LEU A 60 -17.70 3.51 4.05
C LEU A 60 -17.30 2.78 2.77
N LEU A 61 -16.29 3.30 2.04
CA LEU A 61 -15.73 2.62 0.87
C LEU A 61 -15.20 1.23 1.26
N ALA A 62 -14.41 1.13 2.32
CA ALA A 62 -13.84 -0.14 2.76
C ALA A 62 -14.92 -1.13 3.23
N ALA A 63 -15.96 -0.68 3.92
CA ALA A 63 -17.08 -1.52 4.31
C ALA A 63 -17.82 -2.08 3.08
N GLU A 64 -18.05 -1.25 2.06
CA GLU A 64 -18.70 -1.68 0.83
C GLU A 64 -17.78 -2.57 -0.02
N GLN A 65 -16.45 -2.35 -0.01
CA GLN A 65 -15.47 -3.28 -0.61
C GLN A 65 -15.61 -4.69 -0.04
N GLN A 66 -15.82 -4.83 1.28
CA GLN A 66 -16.02 -6.14 1.91
C GLN A 66 -17.28 -6.83 1.41
N VAL A 67 -18.37 -6.08 1.26
CA VAL A 67 -19.63 -6.60 0.71
C VAL A 67 -19.44 -7.04 -0.74
N ARG A 68 -18.76 -6.24 -1.56
CA ARG A 68 -18.51 -6.57 -2.97
C ARG A 68 -17.56 -7.75 -3.12
N LEU A 69 -16.51 -7.85 -2.31
CA LEU A 69 -15.59 -8.99 -2.35
C LEU A 69 -16.30 -10.30 -2.03
N ALA A 70 -17.16 -10.31 -1.00
CA ALA A 70 -17.92 -11.49 -0.60
C ALA A 70 -18.93 -11.98 -1.67
N ALA A 71 -19.45 -11.05 -2.47
CA ALA A 71 -20.44 -11.33 -3.52
C ALA A 71 -19.83 -11.30 -4.95
N PHE A 72 -18.50 -11.24 -5.08
CA PHE A 72 -17.87 -11.08 -6.39
C PHE A 72 -18.09 -12.34 -7.25
N PRO A 73 -18.54 -12.19 -8.51
CA PRO A 73 -18.79 -13.35 -9.38
C PRO A 73 -17.49 -13.99 -9.84
N GLN A 74 -17.59 -15.22 -10.35
CA GLN A 74 -16.44 -15.87 -10.99
C GLN A 74 -16.07 -15.13 -12.28
N VAL A 75 -14.77 -14.88 -12.46
CA VAL A 75 -14.20 -14.24 -13.62
C VAL A 75 -13.03 -15.07 -14.16
N PRO A 76 -12.57 -14.82 -15.40
CA PRO A 76 -11.38 -15.48 -15.92
C PRO A 76 -10.15 -15.23 -15.03
N ILE A 77 -9.40 -16.28 -14.78
CA ILE A 77 -8.13 -16.28 -14.03
C ILE A 77 -7.05 -16.92 -14.89
N PRO A 78 -5.73 -16.71 -14.59
CA PRO A 78 -4.65 -17.36 -15.32
C PRO A 78 -4.76 -18.89 -15.23
N ASP A 79 -4.60 -19.57 -16.34
CA ASP A 79 -4.44 -21.02 -16.36
C ASP A 79 -3.05 -21.45 -15.84
N ALA A 80 -2.85 -22.74 -15.61
CA ALA A 80 -1.59 -23.26 -15.11
C ALA A 80 -0.40 -22.92 -16.01
N ALA A 81 -0.57 -22.97 -17.32
CA ALA A 81 0.50 -22.65 -18.27
C ALA A 81 0.86 -21.16 -18.26
N ALA A 82 -0.10 -20.27 -18.06
CA ALA A 82 0.15 -18.83 -17.89
C ALA A 82 0.93 -18.55 -16.59
N LEU A 83 0.55 -19.21 -15.49
CA LEU A 83 1.25 -19.11 -14.20
C LEU A 83 2.71 -19.59 -14.32
N ASP A 84 2.92 -20.72 -14.96
CA ASP A 84 4.27 -21.28 -15.16
C ASP A 84 5.12 -20.37 -16.06
N ARG A 85 4.55 -19.80 -17.13
CA ARG A 85 5.26 -18.82 -17.97
C ARG A 85 5.64 -17.56 -17.19
N ALA A 86 4.74 -17.03 -16.39
CA ALA A 86 5.02 -15.85 -15.57
C ALA A 86 6.14 -16.13 -14.54
N ALA A 87 6.09 -17.28 -13.87
CA ALA A 87 7.12 -17.71 -12.93
C ALA A 87 8.49 -17.85 -13.60
N LEU A 88 8.58 -18.50 -14.77
CA LEU A 88 9.81 -18.65 -15.53
C LEU A 88 10.39 -17.31 -16.01
N ALA A 89 9.51 -16.37 -16.36
CA ALA A 89 9.93 -15.04 -16.79
C ALA A 89 10.23 -14.07 -15.62
N GLY A 90 9.98 -14.47 -14.37
CA GLY A 90 10.11 -13.59 -13.20
C GLY A 90 9.13 -12.41 -13.23
N LEU A 91 7.93 -12.61 -13.78
CA LEU A 91 6.89 -11.59 -13.95
C LEU A 91 5.67 -11.89 -13.08
N PRO A 92 4.90 -10.86 -12.69
CA PRO A 92 3.63 -11.07 -11.99
C PRO A 92 2.60 -11.73 -12.94
N PRO A 93 1.85 -12.76 -12.50
CA PRO A 93 0.89 -13.45 -13.37
C PRO A 93 -0.41 -12.70 -13.63
N LEU A 94 -0.69 -11.63 -12.87
CA LEU A 94 -1.89 -10.78 -12.97
C LEU A 94 -1.49 -9.31 -13.11
N PRO A 95 -0.63 -8.94 -14.10
CA PRO A 95 -0.05 -7.60 -14.20
C PRO A 95 -1.15 -6.52 -14.27
N ALA A 96 -1.08 -5.54 -13.38
CA ALA A 96 -2.15 -4.56 -13.19
C ALA A 96 -2.46 -3.73 -14.46
N SER A 97 -1.42 -3.38 -15.22
CA SER A 97 -1.55 -2.57 -16.45
C SER A 97 -1.96 -3.37 -17.68
N GLU A 98 -1.85 -4.71 -17.67
CA GLU A 98 -2.01 -5.54 -18.88
C GLU A 98 -3.12 -6.59 -18.76
N TRP A 99 -3.50 -6.95 -17.51
CA TRP A 99 -4.53 -7.96 -17.29
C TRP A 99 -5.88 -7.47 -17.80
N PRO A 100 -6.55 -8.25 -18.70
CA PRO A 100 -7.84 -7.86 -19.25
C PRO A 100 -8.91 -7.91 -18.15
N ARG A 101 -9.54 -6.77 -17.90
CA ARG A 101 -10.61 -6.67 -16.89
C ARG A 101 -11.92 -7.25 -17.45
N ALA A 102 -12.52 -8.17 -16.70
CA ALA A 102 -13.87 -8.65 -17.00
C ALA A 102 -14.93 -7.59 -16.66
N ASP A 103 -16.04 -7.55 -17.37
CA ASP A 103 -17.12 -6.55 -17.17
C ASP A 103 -17.61 -6.47 -15.72
N ALA A 104 -17.55 -7.58 -15.00
CA ALA A 104 -17.92 -7.68 -13.60
C ALA A 104 -17.24 -6.65 -12.67
N TRP A 105 -16.04 -6.12 -13.02
CA TRP A 105 -15.41 -5.09 -12.21
C TRP A 105 -16.18 -3.76 -12.28
N ARG A 106 -16.74 -3.41 -13.46
CA ARG A 106 -17.56 -2.20 -13.64
C ARG A 106 -18.88 -2.31 -12.92
N ASP A 107 -19.50 -3.50 -13.00
CA ASP A 107 -20.73 -3.77 -12.26
C ASP A 107 -20.50 -3.68 -10.74
N SER A 108 -19.39 -4.22 -10.27
CA SER A 108 -18.97 -4.11 -8.86
C SER A 108 -18.71 -2.65 -8.46
N LEU A 109 -18.06 -1.87 -9.31
CA LEU A 109 -17.84 -0.42 -9.08
C LEU A 109 -19.16 0.33 -8.97
N ARG A 110 -20.11 0.12 -9.91
CA ARG A 110 -21.43 0.77 -9.87
C ARG A 110 -22.20 0.40 -8.61
N ALA A 111 -22.16 -0.87 -8.22
CA ALA A 111 -22.80 -1.34 -7.00
C ALA A 111 -22.13 -0.74 -5.74
N LEU A 112 -20.78 -0.65 -5.71
CA LEU A 112 -20.04 0.00 -4.63
C LEU A 112 -20.41 1.48 -4.52
N ALA A 113 -20.40 2.21 -5.63
CA ALA A 113 -20.75 3.63 -5.66
C ALA A 113 -22.19 3.84 -5.18
N THR A 114 -23.13 3.01 -5.62
CA THR A 114 -24.55 3.06 -5.19
C THR A 114 -24.69 2.77 -3.68
N GLY A 115 -23.99 1.76 -3.17
CA GLY A 115 -24.05 1.37 -1.75
C GLY A 115 -23.51 2.46 -0.83
N VAL A 116 -22.44 3.15 -1.23
CA VAL A 116 -21.87 4.28 -0.48
C VAL A 116 -22.75 5.52 -0.64
N ALA A 117 -23.29 5.81 -1.84
CA ALA A 117 -24.19 6.95 -2.09
C ALA A 117 -25.40 6.95 -1.17
N ALA A 118 -25.94 5.79 -0.83
CA ALA A 118 -27.05 5.64 0.10
C ALA A 118 -26.73 6.11 1.55
N GLN A 119 -25.46 6.32 1.88
CA GLN A 119 -24.96 6.62 3.23
C GLN A 119 -24.37 8.04 3.35
N VAL A 120 -24.27 8.77 2.27
CA VAL A 120 -23.69 10.13 2.22
C VAL A 120 -24.64 11.14 1.57
N GLN A 121 -24.34 12.43 1.73
CA GLN A 121 -25.14 13.53 1.18
C GLN A 121 -24.22 14.56 0.48
N GLY A 122 -24.82 15.55 -0.16
CA GLY A 122 -24.11 16.66 -0.80
C GLY A 122 -23.25 16.22 -1.98
N ASP A 123 -22.06 16.81 -2.12
CA ASP A 123 -21.15 16.60 -3.25
C ASP A 123 -20.66 15.16 -3.37
N ALA A 124 -20.45 14.50 -2.23
CA ALA A 124 -20.07 13.09 -2.21
C ALA A 124 -21.16 12.19 -2.82
N HIS A 125 -22.45 12.43 -2.46
CA HIS A 125 -23.58 11.73 -3.05
C HIS A 125 -23.70 11.99 -4.56
N ALA A 126 -23.57 13.25 -4.98
CA ALA A 126 -23.62 13.63 -6.39
C ALA A 126 -22.50 12.96 -7.22
N THR A 127 -21.28 12.95 -6.69
CA THR A 127 -20.11 12.31 -7.31
C THR A 127 -20.33 10.80 -7.47
N LEU A 128 -20.75 10.11 -6.43
CA LEU A 128 -21.02 8.67 -6.45
C LEU A 128 -22.13 8.30 -7.44
N THR A 129 -23.21 9.11 -7.48
CA THR A 129 -24.31 8.91 -8.44
C THR A 129 -23.82 9.08 -9.87
N ARG A 130 -22.98 10.09 -10.15
CA ARG A 130 -22.35 10.30 -11.45
C ARG A 130 -21.46 9.11 -11.86
N ILE A 131 -20.66 8.59 -10.94
CA ILE A 131 -19.79 7.41 -11.19
C ILE A 131 -20.66 6.19 -11.51
N ALA A 132 -21.72 5.94 -10.75
CA ALA A 132 -22.62 4.81 -10.97
C ALA A 132 -23.31 4.86 -12.36
N ALA A 133 -23.57 6.08 -12.87
CA ALA A 133 -24.19 6.31 -14.19
C ALA A 133 -23.18 6.49 -15.33
N ALA A 134 -21.87 6.45 -15.07
CA ALA A 134 -20.85 6.70 -16.09
C ALA A 134 -20.80 5.59 -17.15
N SER A 135 -20.34 5.97 -18.35
CA SER A 135 -20.13 5.01 -19.46
C SER A 135 -18.99 4.04 -19.16
N ASP A 136 -19.04 2.86 -19.75
CA ASP A 136 -17.99 1.86 -19.64
C ASP A 136 -16.63 2.41 -20.07
N ASP A 137 -16.59 3.13 -21.19
CA ASP A 137 -15.35 3.72 -21.71
C ASP A 137 -14.72 4.70 -20.72
N TRP A 138 -15.55 5.55 -20.08
CA TRP A 138 -15.03 6.48 -19.08
C TRP A 138 -14.48 5.73 -17.85
N LEU A 139 -15.18 4.68 -17.37
CA LEU A 139 -14.72 3.87 -16.24
C LEU A 139 -13.39 3.17 -16.56
N GLU A 140 -13.26 2.60 -17.77
CA GLU A 140 -12.02 1.97 -18.22
C GLU A 140 -10.87 2.97 -18.33
N GLN A 141 -11.12 4.16 -18.86
CA GLN A 141 -10.12 5.23 -18.93
C GLN A 141 -9.61 5.65 -17.53
N GLN A 142 -10.53 5.80 -16.56
CA GLN A 142 -10.12 6.11 -15.19
C GLN A 142 -9.31 4.96 -14.56
N ALA A 143 -9.71 3.71 -14.80
CA ALA A 143 -8.99 2.54 -14.32
C ALA A 143 -7.57 2.45 -14.93
N ASP A 144 -7.45 2.62 -16.24
CA ASP A 144 -6.14 2.59 -16.95
C ASP A 144 -5.20 3.67 -16.40
N ALA A 145 -5.69 4.88 -16.23
CA ALA A 145 -4.91 5.98 -15.69
C ALA A 145 -4.39 5.68 -14.28
N LEU A 146 -5.25 5.15 -13.39
CA LEU A 146 -4.84 4.77 -12.04
C LEU A 146 -3.84 3.61 -12.00
N LEU A 147 -4.02 2.59 -12.84
CA LEU A 147 -3.18 1.40 -12.86
C LEU A 147 -1.82 1.65 -13.51
N THR A 148 -1.74 2.59 -14.44
CA THR A 148 -0.49 3.00 -15.11
C THR A 148 0.21 4.17 -14.43
N GLY A 149 -0.45 4.84 -13.46
CA GLY A 149 0.07 6.02 -12.79
C GLY A 149 0.07 7.29 -13.66
N VAL A 150 -0.71 7.30 -14.75
CA VAL A 150 -0.87 8.46 -15.63
C VAL A 150 -1.96 9.36 -15.07
N MET A 151 -1.57 10.46 -14.41
CA MET A 151 -2.53 11.35 -13.74
C MET A 151 -3.32 12.24 -14.68
N HIS A 152 -2.87 12.42 -15.93
CA HIS A 152 -3.58 13.24 -16.92
C HIS A 152 -4.95 12.65 -17.25
N GLY A 153 -6.00 13.46 -17.07
CA GLY A 153 -7.39 13.04 -17.31
C GLY A 153 -8.05 12.23 -16.19
N VAL A 154 -7.34 12.04 -15.06
CA VAL A 154 -7.93 11.41 -13.86
C VAL A 154 -8.91 12.37 -13.20
N ASP A 155 -10.13 11.91 -12.96
CA ASP A 155 -11.08 12.60 -12.09
C ASP A 155 -10.73 12.33 -10.62
N LEU A 156 -10.08 13.29 -9.96
CA LEU A 156 -9.59 13.15 -8.60
C LEU A 156 -10.71 12.87 -7.57
N ALA A 157 -11.93 13.34 -7.84
CA ALA A 157 -13.06 13.06 -6.96
C ALA A 157 -13.57 11.61 -7.13
N ALA A 158 -13.43 11.03 -8.32
CA ALA A 158 -13.79 9.65 -8.61
C ALA A 158 -12.68 8.65 -8.27
N ALA A 159 -11.43 9.08 -8.29
CA ALA A 159 -10.26 8.22 -8.16
C ALA A 159 -10.30 7.27 -6.93
N PRO A 160 -10.67 7.71 -5.71
CA PRO A 160 -10.76 6.81 -4.56
C PRO A 160 -11.81 5.71 -4.73
N VAL A 161 -12.91 6.01 -5.41
CA VAL A 161 -14.02 5.06 -5.65
C VAL A 161 -13.63 4.03 -6.71
N VAL A 162 -13.03 4.47 -7.81
CA VAL A 162 -12.48 3.60 -8.85
C VAL A 162 -11.36 2.73 -8.28
N GLY A 163 -10.44 3.33 -7.52
CA GLY A 163 -9.36 2.62 -6.84
C GLY A 163 -9.88 1.53 -5.88
N ALA A 164 -10.92 1.85 -5.10
CA ALA A 164 -11.56 0.88 -4.20
C ALA A 164 -12.15 -0.30 -4.97
N ALA A 165 -12.82 -0.07 -6.10
CA ALA A 165 -13.37 -1.16 -6.92
C ALA A 165 -12.27 -2.00 -7.58
N LEU A 166 -11.18 -1.39 -8.04
CA LEU A 166 -10.01 -2.09 -8.57
C LEU A 166 -9.34 -2.97 -7.50
N GLN A 167 -9.26 -2.50 -6.25
CA GLN A 167 -8.76 -3.29 -5.13
C GLN A 167 -9.63 -4.54 -4.89
N VAL A 168 -10.96 -4.43 -4.95
CA VAL A 168 -11.87 -5.59 -4.85
C VAL A 168 -11.58 -6.59 -5.97
N TYR A 169 -11.50 -6.12 -7.21
CA TYR A 169 -11.28 -6.98 -8.37
C TYR A 169 -9.96 -7.74 -8.29
N TRP A 170 -8.83 -7.05 -8.02
CA TRP A 170 -7.52 -7.71 -7.92
C TRP A 170 -7.37 -8.59 -6.68
N THR A 171 -8.00 -8.23 -5.55
CA THR A 171 -8.06 -9.11 -4.38
C THR A 171 -8.83 -10.38 -4.68
N HIS A 172 -9.96 -10.27 -5.40
CA HIS A 172 -10.71 -11.44 -5.86
C HIS A 172 -9.88 -12.31 -6.82
N LEU A 173 -9.23 -11.73 -7.82
CA LEU A 173 -8.37 -12.47 -8.77
C LEU A 173 -7.26 -13.24 -8.05
N LEU A 174 -6.59 -12.61 -7.10
CA LEU A 174 -5.56 -13.24 -6.27
C LEU A 174 -6.13 -14.45 -5.52
N LEU A 175 -7.23 -14.27 -4.81
CA LEU A 175 -7.85 -15.32 -4.00
C LEU A 175 -8.38 -16.47 -4.87
N ALA A 176 -9.04 -16.17 -6.00
CA ALA A 176 -9.55 -17.16 -6.94
C ALA A 176 -8.42 -17.95 -7.61
N THR A 177 -7.33 -17.28 -8.01
CA THR A 177 -6.15 -17.92 -8.60
C THR A 177 -5.50 -18.88 -7.60
N ARG A 178 -5.34 -18.44 -6.35
CA ARG A 178 -4.81 -19.31 -5.29
C ARG A 178 -5.73 -20.52 -5.04
N ALA A 179 -7.04 -20.31 -4.97
CA ALA A 179 -8.02 -21.37 -4.73
C ALA A 179 -8.11 -22.37 -5.89
N SER A 180 -7.78 -21.97 -7.12
CA SER A 180 -7.78 -22.84 -8.30
C SER A 180 -6.65 -23.88 -8.30
N ARG A 181 -5.60 -23.69 -7.51
CA ARG A 181 -4.47 -24.62 -7.40
C ARG A 181 -4.81 -25.72 -6.39
N THR A 182 -4.89 -26.93 -6.87
CA THR A 182 -5.05 -28.14 -6.05
C THR A 182 -3.69 -28.57 -5.53
N GLY A 183 -3.45 -28.42 -4.22
CA GLY A 183 -2.20 -28.84 -3.60
C GLY A 183 -1.54 -27.69 -2.81
N LYS A 184 -0.25 -27.87 -2.48
CA LYS A 184 0.52 -26.90 -1.68
C LYS A 184 1.31 -25.88 -2.52
N ASP A 185 1.14 -25.89 -3.84
CA ASP A 185 1.93 -25.06 -4.74
C ASP A 185 1.38 -23.64 -4.75
N GLU A 186 2.19 -22.73 -4.23
CA GLU A 186 1.91 -21.30 -4.24
C GLU A 186 1.98 -20.77 -5.69
N PRO A 187 0.89 -20.17 -6.24
CA PRO A 187 0.88 -19.69 -7.62
C PRO A 187 1.69 -18.41 -7.81
N PHE A 188 2.05 -17.75 -6.73
CA PHE A 188 2.81 -16.50 -6.75
C PHE A 188 4.20 -16.73 -6.18
N GLY A 189 5.24 -16.35 -6.93
CA GLY A 189 6.63 -16.52 -6.55
C GLY A 189 7.38 -15.19 -6.48
N ARG A 190 8.70 -15.27 -6.36
CA ARG A 190 9.56 -14.09 -6.50
C ARG A 190 9.56 -13.63 -7.96
N ILE A 191 9.49 -12.33 -8.17
CA ILE A 191 9.61 -11.70 -9.48
C ILE A 191 10.91 -10.91 -9.59
N ALA A 192 11.28 -10.49 -10.79
CA ALA A 192 12.54 -9.78 -11.05
C ALA A 192 12.61 -8.43 -10.29
N ASP A 193 11.50 -7.72 -10.19
CA ASP A 193 11.40 -6.50 -9.37
C ASP A 193 10.94 -6.86 -7.94
N GLU A 194 11.89 -6.98 -7.02
CA GLU A 194 11.60 -7.31 -5.62
C GLU A 194 10.79 -6.23 -4.88
N GLY A 195 10.78 -4.98 -5.37
CA GLY A 195 10.00 -3.87 -4.83
C GLY A 195 8.54 -3.87 -5.26
N ALA A 196 8.19 -4.67 -6.27
CA ALA A 196 6.83 -4.79 -6.81
C ALA A 196 6.09 -6.03 -6.30
N CYS A 197 4.76 -5.99 -6.35
CA CYS A 197 3.90 -7.08 -5.89
C CYS A 197 4.06 -8.34 -6.74
N PRO A 198 4.39 -9.51 -6.16
CA PRO A 198 4.54 -10.77 -6.90
C PRO A 198 3.29 -11.25 -7.64
N CYS A 199 2.11 -10.76 -7.24
CA CYS A 199 0.83 -11.11 -7.88
C CYS A 199 0.51 -10.20 -9.07
N CYS A 200 0.57 -8.87 -8.87
CA CYS A 200 0.04 -7.89 -9.83
C CYS A 200 1.04 -6.84 -10.30
N GLY A 201 2.27 -6.83 -9.80
CA GLY A 201 3.28 -5.85 -10.19
C GLY A 201 3.08 -4.44 -9.62
N SER A 202 2.02 -4.19 -8.86
CA SER A 202 1.77 -2.86 -8.28
C SER A 202 2.77 -2.54 -7.17
N ARG A 203 3.02 -1.24 -6.97
CA ARG A 203 3.82 -0.75 -5.84
C ARG A 203 3.14 -1.00 -4.50
N PRO A 204 3.88 -1.09 -3.40
CA PRO A 204 3.29 -1.19 -2.07
C PRO A 204 2.61 0.12 -1.66
N THR A 205 1.62 0.03 -0.76
CA THR A 205 1.11 1.21 -0.03
C THR A 205 2.08 1.58 1.08
N ALA A 206 2.47 0.61 1.88
CA ALA A 206 3.37 0.78 3.01
C ALA A 206 4.09 -0.54 3.32
N SER A 207 5.15 -0.46 4.13
CA SER A 207 5.71 -1.60 4.83
C SER A 207 4.88 -1.91 6.08
N VAL A 208 4.89 -3.17 6.50
CA VAL A 208 4.25 -3.60 7.75
C VAL A 208 5.16 -4.58 8.49
N THR A 209 5.33 -4.39 9.79
CA THR A 209 5.98 -5.40 10.62
C THR A 209 4.97 -6.43 11.08
N ARG A 210 5.34 -7.70 11.00
CA ARG A 210 4.51 -8.83 11.47
C ARG A 210 5.27 -9.63 12.51
N THR A 211 4.55 -10.05 13.53
CA THR A 211 5.06 -11.00 14.52
C THR A 211 4.61 -12.39 14.14
N SER A 212 5.54 -13.34 14.04
CA SER A 212 5.21 -14.74 13.80
C SER A 212 6.05 -15.63 14.72
N GLY A 213 5.40 -16.34 15.65
CA GLY A 213 6.05 -17.22 16.59
C GLY A 213 7.17 -16.53 17.39
N GLU A 214 8.37 -17.09 17.37
CA GLU A 214 9.56 -16.55 18.06
C GLU A 214 10.24 -15.40 17.29
N SER A 215 9.83 -15.12 16.05
CA SER A 215 10.43 -14.08 15.19
C SER A 215 9.62 -12.80 15.28
N LEU A 216 10.15 -11.84 16.02
CA LEU A 216 9.55 -10.50 16.15
C LEU A 216 9.92 -9.60 14.97
N GLY A 217 8.95 -8.87 14.45
CA GLY A 217 9.19 -7.74 13.56
C GLY A 217 9.70 -8.12 12.17
N GLN A 218 9.21 -9.18 11.57
CA GLN A 218 9.43 -9.44 10.14
C GLN A 218 8.77 -8.35 9.30
N ARG A 219 9.49 -7.78 8.35
CA ARG A 219 8.98 -6.73 7.47
C ARG A 219 8.37 -7.33 6.22
N TYR A 220 7.15 -6.92 5.92
CA TYR A 220 6.47 -7.20 4.67
C TYR A 220 6.11 -5.89 3.96
N LEU A 221 6.00 -5.93 2.65
CA LEU A 221 5.42 -4.87 1.84
C LEU A 221 3.96 -5.23 1.57
N HIS A 222 3.04 -4.27 1.76
CA HIS A 222 1.61 -4.46 1.52
C HIS A 222 1.22 -3.87 0.16
N CYS A 223 0.68 -4.69 -0.73
CA CYS A 223 0.29 -4.27 -2.07
C CYS A 223 -0.84 -3.23 -2.05
N SER A 224 -0.67 -2.14 -2.79
CA SER A 224 -1.68 -1.09 -2.93
C SER A 224 -2.97 -1.56 -3.63
N LEU A 225 -2.90 -2.64 -4.40
CA LEU A 225 -4.01 -3.09 -5.25
C LEU A 225 -4.66 -4.40 -4.77
N CYS A 226 -3.90 -5.49 -4.62
CA CYS A 226 -4.47 -6.80 -4.31
C CYS A 226 -4.35 -7.21 -2.84
N SER A 227 -3.83 -6.35 -1.98
CA SER A 227 -3.63 -6.59 -0.53
C SER A 227 -2.72 -7.78 -0.19
N LEU A 228 -1.94 -8.32 -1.17
CA LEU A 228 -0.91 -9.32 -0.89
C LEU A 228 0.22 -8.68 -0.11
N GLU A 229 0.77 -9.39 0.88
CA GLU A 229 1.99 -8.99 1.56
C GLU A 229 3.14 -9.91 1.15
N TRP A 230 4.32 -9.34 0.87
CA TRP A 230 5.53 -10.10 0.57
C TRP A 230 6.71 -9.65 1.41
N HIS A 231 7.49 -10.64 1.84
CA HIS A 231 8.62 -10.41 2.74
C HIS A 231 9.74 -9.65 2.04
N MET A 232 10.23 -8.60 2.70
CA MET A 232 11.44 -7.88 2.33
C MET A 232 12.32 -7.62 3.55
N VAL A 233 13.64 -7.76 3.39
CA VAL A 233 14.62 -7.54 4.47
C VAL A 233 14.49 -6.12 5.05
N ARG A 234 14.50 -6.00 6.38
CA ARG A 234 14.20 -4.75 7.11
C ARG A 234 15.06 -3.55 6.74
N ILE A 235 16.33 -3.76 6.44
CA ILE A 235 17.30 -2.69 6.19
C ILE A 235 17.49 -2.39 4.69
N ARG A 236 16.56 -2.84 3.84
CA ARG A 236 16.66 -2.70 2.40
C ARG A 236 15.66 -1.66 1.90
N CYS A 237 16.15 -0.66 1.16
CA CYS A 237 15.28 0.31 0.50
C CYS A 237 14.37 -0.39 -0.52
N THR A 238 13.08 -0.08 -0.50
CA THR A 238 12.09 -0.67 -1.41
C THR A 238 12.26 -0.19 -2.84
N HIS A 239 12.81 1.03 -3.03
CA HIS A 239 12.98 1.65 -4.35
C HIS A 239 14.29 1.24 -5.03
N CYS A 240 15.44 1.52 -4.39
CA CYS A 240 16.75 1.26 -5.01
C CYS A 240 17.41 -0.05 -4.57
N LEU A 241 16.78 -0.79 -3.66
CA LEU A 241 17.25 -2.05 -3.09
C LEU A 241 18.57 -1.94 -2.30
N GLY A 242 19.09 -0.73 -2.09
CA GLY A 242 20.26 -0.45 -1.25
C GLY A 242 20.00 -0.71 0.23
N SER A 243 21.04 -0.99 1.01
CA SER A 243 20.95 -1.33 2.44
C SER A 243 21.82 -0.45 3.36
N LYS A 244 22.52 0.55 2.83
CA LYS A 244 23.50 1.30 3.61
C LYS A 244 22.93 2.51 4.33
N HIS A 245 22.01 3.24 3.73
CA HIS A 245 21.55 4.53 4.20
C HIS A 245 20.02 4.56 4.35
N VAL A 246 19.48 3.52 4.98
CA VAL A 246 18.06 3.44 5.31
C VAL A 246 17.87 3.87 6.77
N ALA A 247 17.07 4.91 6.99
CA ALA A 247 16.73 5.42 8.31
C ALA A 247 15.22 5.34 8.58
N TYR A 248 14.84 5.40 9.86
CA TYR A 248 13.44 5.40 10.31
C TYR A 248 13.15 6.71 11.02
N GLN A 249 12.12 7.41 10.58
CA GLN A 249 11.70 8.68 11.15
C GLN A 249 10.22 8.61 11.55
N SER A 250 9.82 9.37 12.58
CA SER A 250 8.43 9.52 12.98
C SER A 250 8.15 10.94 13.40
N LEU A 251 6.86 11.31 13.43
CA LEU A 251 6.42 12.52 14.08
C LEU A 251 6.52 12.36 15.59
N ASP A 252 7.17 13.31 16.25
CA ASP A 252 6.95 13.54 17.66
C ASP A 252 5.58 14.22 17.80
N ARG A 253 4.70 13.69 18.64
CA ARG A 253 3.50 14.43 19.02
C ARG A 253 3.99 15.72 19.69
N ALA A 254 3.66 16.87 19.13
CA ALA A 254 3.69 18.10 19.90
C ALA A 254 2.77 17.86 21.11
N ASP A 255 3.34 17.83 22.30
CA ASP A 255 2.57 17.81 23.53
C ASP A 255 1.57 18.97 23.44
N GLU A 256 0.37 18.76 23.98
CA GLU A 256 -0.82 19.61 23.99
C GLU A 256 -0.54 21.11 23.81
N GLU A 257 -1.39 21.83 23.05
CA GLU A 257 -1.27 23.27 22.76
C GLU A 257 -0.77 24.05 23.99
N GLY A 258 0.50 24.50 23.93
CA GLY A 258 1.11 25.33 24.98
C GLY A 258 2.28 24.71 25.77
N ALA A 259 2.64 23.46 25.54
CA ALA A 259 3.87 22.91 26.14
C ALA A 259 5.10 23.48 25.44
N GLU A 260 5.96 24.19 26.17
CA GLU A 260 7.27 24.62 25.70
C GLU A 260 8.08 23.36 25.33
N ARG A 261 8.74 23.39 24.16
CA ARG A 261 9.69 22.34 23.77
C ARG A 261 10.76 22.22 24.86
N ASP A 262 10.87 21.04 25.45
CA ASP A 262 11.99 20.74 26.34
C ASP A 262 13.23 20.44 25.46
N ASP A 263 14.01 21.47 25.17
CA ASP A 263 15.25 21.40 24.39
C ASP A 263 16.42 20.83 25.23
N SER A 264 16.15 20.33 26.44
CA SER A 264 17.15 19.65 27.25
C SER A 264 17.55 18.29 26.61
N VAL A 265 18.73 17.78 26.96
CA VAL A 265 19.20 16.45 26.55
C VAL A 265 18.19 15.36 26.96
N ALA A 266 17.59 15.48 28.15
CA ALA A 266 16.57 14.55 28.62
C ALA A 266 15.27 14.64 27.82
N GLY A 267 14.84 15.84 27.41
CA GLY A 267 13.73 16.08 26.53
C GLY A 267 13.95 15.47 25.13
N ALA A 268 15.13 15.69 24.55
CA ALA A 268 15.51 15.10 23.27
C ALA A 268 15.57 13.56 23.30
N GLU A 269 16.08 12.96 24.38
CA GLU A 269 16.08 11.51 24.55
C GLU A 269 14.64 10.95 24.73
N ALA A 270 13.77 11.67 25.44
CA ALA A 270 12.37 11.29 25.58
C ALA A 270 11.62 11.36 24.25
N ALA A 271 11.84 12.42 23.46
CA ALA A 271 11.30 12.57 22.11
C ALA A 271 11.78 11.44 21.20
N SER A 272 13.08 11.12 21.22
CA SER A 272 13.64 10.00 20.45
C SER A 272 13.03 8.66 20.83
N ARG A 273 12.78 8.41 22.13
CA ARG A 273 12.11 7.18 22.57
C ARG A 273 10.66 7.11 22.13
N ARG A 274 9.90 8.23 22.22
CA ARG A 274 8.52 8.29 21.71
C ARG A 274 8.48 8.05 20.19
N ALA A 275 9.36 8.70 19.45
CA ALA A 275 9.52 8.50 18.03
C ALA A 275 9.81 7.04 17.67
N ALA A 276 10.70 6.38 18.41
CA ALA A 276 11.02 4.97 18.22
C ALA A 276 9.85 4.03 18.55
N GLN A 277 8.86 4.47 19.32
CA GLN A 277 7.68 3.69 19.71
C GLN A 277 6.43 4.02 18.87
N ALA A 278 6.51 4.97 17.94
CA ALA A 278 5.37 5.32 17.10
C ALA A 278 4.92 4.13 16.24
N ALA A 279 3.60 3.89 16.19
CA ALA A 279 3.02 2.80 15.39
C ALA A 279 3.20 3.03 13.89
N VAL A 280 3.34 4.28 13.45
CA VAL A 280 3.62 4.67 12.07
C VAL A 280 4.95 5.43 12.01
N GLN A 281 5.83 5.00 11.13
CA GLN A 281 7.11 5.65 10.84
C GLN A 281 7.30 5.77 9.33
N VAL A 282 8.37 6.47 8.93
CA VAL A 282 8.83 6.55 7.53
C VAL A 282 10.18 5.86 7.42
N GLU A 283 10.31 4.96 6.48
CA GLU A 283 11.59 4.41 6.02
C GLU A 283 12.14 5.33 4.93
N THR A 284 13.22 6.03 5.19
CA THR A 284 13.88 6.95 4.25
C THR A 284 15.16 6.34 3.73
N CYS A 285 15.53 6.68 2.51
CA CYS A 285 16.79 6.27 1.89
C CYS A 285 17.53 7.48 1.34
N ASP A 286 18.72 7.77 1.89
CA ASP A 286 19.53 8.91 1.47
C ASP A 286 20.21 8.66 0.11
N ASP A 287 20.36 7.39 -0.32
CA ASP A 287 20.98 7.07 -1.61
C ASP A 287 20.08 7.44 -2.81
N CYS A 288 18.76 7.24 -2.69
CA CYS A 288 17.83 7.47 -3.79
C CYS A 288 16.78 8.55 -3.51
N HIS A 289 16.81 9.15 -2.32
CA HIS A 289 15.87 10.18 -1.88
C HIS A 289 14.40 9.77 -1.96
N HIS A 290 14.10 8.48 -1.74
CA HIS A 290 12.75 7.97 -1.64
C HIS A 290 12.41 7.53 -0.22
N TYR A 291 11.10 7.55 0.08
CA TYR A 291 10.60 7.03 1.33
C TYR A 291 9.39 6.11 1.14
N LEU A 292 9.18 5.25 2.12
CA LEU A 292 7.99 4.42 2.26
C LEU A 292 7.55 4.45 3.73
N LYS A 293 6.26 4.56 3.99
CA LYS A 293 5.76 4.43 5.37
C LYS A 293 5.83 2.99 5.85
N ILE A 294 6.02 2.82 7.13
CA ILE A 294 5.99 1.52 7.81
C ILE A 294 5.03 1.58 8.99
N VAL A 295 4.17 0.58 9.12
CA VAL A 295 3.28 0.40 10.26
C VAL A 295 3.71 -0.79 11.10
N HIS A 296 3.63 -0.67 12.41
CA HIS A 296 4.19 -1.60 13.37
C HIS A 296 3.12 -2.32 14.17
N THR A 297 2.81 -3.60 13.82
CA THR A 297 1.81 -4.40 14.51
C THR A 297 2.22 -4.82 15.92
N ASP A 298 3.51 -4.78 16.24
CA ASP A 298 4.05 -5.03 17.58
C ASP A 298 3.83 -3.85 18.55
N ARG A 299 3.54 -2.66 18.01
CA ARG A 299 3.25 -1.44 18.78
C ARG A 299 1.75 -1.14 18.85
N ASP A 300 1.03 -1.38 17.77
CA ASP A 300 -0.43 -1.33 17.71
C ASP A 300 -0.93 -2.49 16.84
N PRO A 301 -1.57 -3.51 17.43
CA PRO A 301 -2.05 -4.67 16.69
C PRO A 301 -3.20 -4.36 15.72
N MET A 302 -3.81 -3.18 15.83
CA MET A 302 -4.94 -2.76 15.01
C MET A 302 -4.51 -1.98 13.76
N VAL A 303 -3.22 -1.72 13.53
CA VAL A 303 -2.76 -0.99 12.35
C VAL A 303 -3.15 -1.72 11.06
N ASP A 304 -3.64 -0.95 10.10
CA ASP A 304 -3.87 -1.36 8.70
C ASP A 304 -2.99 -0.51 7.78
N PRO A 305 -2.17 -1.13 6.89
CA PRO A 305 -1.23 -0.37 6.05
C PRO A 305 -1.87 0.71 5.20
N VAL A 306 -3.13 0.54 4.76
CA VAL A 306 -3.84 1.52 3.95
C VAL A 306 -4.48 2.61 4.81
N ALA A 307 -5.12 2.23 5.92
CA ALA A 307 -5.82 3.16 6.81
C ALA A 307 -4.85 4.09 7.56
N ASP A 308 -3.79 3.51 8.12
CA ASP A 308 -2.78 4.28 8.86
C ASP A 308 -1.94 5.16 7.93
N ASP A 309 -1.73 4.72 6.68
CA ASP A 309 -1.12 5.55 5.65
C ASP A 309 -1.99 6.79 5.35
N LEU A 310 -3.32 6.63 5.19
CA LEU A 310 -4.24 7.75 5.00
C LEU A 310 -4.26 8.71 6.20
N ALA A 311 -4.26 8.19 7.41
CA ALA A 311 -4.32 9.01 8.61
C ALA A 311 -3.00 9.72 8.95
N SER A 312 -1.91 9.41 8.27
CA SER A 312 -0.59 10.01 8.52
C SER A 312 -0.07 10.87 7.36
N VAL A 313 -0.96 11.53 6.62
CA VAL A 313 -0.62 12.43 5.49
C VAL A 313 0.30 13.57 5.91
N THR A 314 0.16 14.09 7.13
CA THR A 314 1.05 15.13 7.66
C THR A 314 2.51 14.67 7.64
N LEU A 315 2.76 13.38 7.85
CA LEU A 315 4.11 12.81 7.77
C LEU A 315 4.64 12.85 6.33
N ASP A 316 3.77 12.60 5.31
CA ASP A 316 4.15 12.74 3.90
C ASP A 316 4.55 14.18 3.57
N LEU A 317 3.82 15.16 4.03
CA LEU A 317 4.10 16.58 3.79
C LEU A 317 5.47 16.96 4.36
N LEU A 318 5.74 16.60 5.62
CA LEU A 318 7.01 16.94 6.28
C LEU A 318 8.21 16.26 5.63
N VAL A 319 8.06 15.01 5.21
CA VAL A 319 9.14 14.27 4.55
C VAL A 319 9.37 14.78 3.13
N SER A 320 8.31 15.21 2.45
CA SER A 320 8.37 15.85 1.14
C SER A 320 9.07 17.21 1.20
N ASP A 321 8.77 18.00 2.24
CA ASP A 321 9.48 19.29 2.49
C ASP A 321 10.97 19.09 2.76
N ALA A 322 11.36 17.94 3.29
CA ALA A 322 12.77 17.54 3.44
C ALA A 322 13.40 17.03 2.11
N GLY A 323 12.71 17.09 0.99
CA GLY A 323 13.21 16.75 -0.35
C GLY A 323 13.13 15.26 -0.69
N LEU A 324 12.40 14.46 0.07
CA LEU A 324 12.25 13.03 -0.19
C LEU A 324 10.97 12.76 -1.02
N GLN A 325 11.06 11.80 -1.93
CA GLN A 325 9.97 11.43 -2.83
C GLN A 325 9.23 10.18 -2.32
N ARG A 326 7.90 10.20 -2.39
CA ARG A 326 7.09 9.07 -2.00
C ARG A 326 7.24 7.90 -2.99
N HIS A 327 7.58 6.72 -2.49
CA HIS A 327 7.55 5.49 -3.28
C HIS A 327 6.21 4.76 -3.18
N GLY A 328 5.55 4.85 -2.03
CA GLY A 328 4.27 4.17 -1.78
C GLY A 328 3.10 4.76 -2.57
N VAL A 329 2.13 3.90 -2.90
CA VAL A 329 0.87 4.28 -3.59
C VAL A 329 -0.31 3.94 -2.69
N ASN A 330 -1.24 4.89 -2.51
CA ASN A 330 -2.52 4.63 -1.88
C ASN A 330 -3.64 5.02 -2.86
N LEU A 331 -4.36 4.03 -3.37
CA LEU A 331 -5.40 4.28 -4.37
C LEU A 331 -6.63 5.01 -3.81
N LEU A 332 -6.76 5.11 -2.49
CA LEU A 332 -7.83 5.87 -1.85
C LEU A 332 -7.49 7.35 -1.67
N LEU A 333 -6.20 7.73 -1.84
CA LEU A 333 -5.75 9.11 -1.81
C LEU A 333 -4.56 9.29 -2.75
N LEU A 334 -4.79 9.94 -3.88
CA LEU A 334 -3.73 10.26 -4.82
C LEU A 334 -3.13 11.62 -4.45
N PHE A 335 -1.83 11.64 -4.24
CA PHE A 335 -1.05 12.86 -4.16
C PHE A 335 -0.54 13.21 -5.55
N GLY A 336 -0.70 14.43 -5.93
CA GLY A 336 -0.11 14.97 -7.13
C GLY A 336 -0.97 16.14 -7.63
N ASP A 337 -0.39 17.31 -7.62
CA ASP A 337 -0.78 18.34 -8.56
C ASP A 337 -0.38 17.80 -9.94
N PRO A 338 -1.28 17.63 -10.90
CA PRO A 338 -0.88 17.53 -12.28
C PRO A 338 -0.17 18.85 -12.57
N GLY A 339 1.16 18.85 -12.47
CA GLY A 339 1.98 20.05 -12.68
C GLY A 339 1.50 20.79 -13.91
N PRO A 340 1.66 22.11 -14.00
CA PRO A 340 1.21 22.88 -15.15
C PRO A 340 1.70 22.18 -16.43
N GLU A 341 0.78 21.96 -17.37
CA GLU A 341 1.13 21.40 -18.68
C GLU A 341 2.41 22.09 -19.17
N PRO A 342 3.41 21.34 -19.65
CA PRO A 342 4.59 21.96 -20.21
C PRO A 342 4.11 22.90 -21.32
N VAL A 343 4.27 24.21 -21.09
CA VAL A 343 3.95 25.22 -22.09
C VAL A 343 4.72 24.84 -23.36
N PRO A 344 4.04 24.62 -24.50
CA PRO A 344 4.72 24.29 -25.73
C PRO A 344 5.79 25.34 -25.99
N ARG A 345 7.05 24.92 -26.12
CA ARG A 345 8.12 25.83 -26.48
C ARG A 345 7.74 26.49 -27.82
N PRO A 346 7.77 27.83 -27.91
CA PRO A 346 7.53 28.48 -29.21
C PRO A 346 8.56 27.92 -30.20
N PRO A 347 8.18 27.74 -31.44
CA PRO A 347 9.10 27.29 -32.50
C PRO A 347 10.34 28.19 -32.49
N GLU A 348 11.53 27.59 -32.45
CA GLU A 348 12.78 28.31 -32.60
C GLU A 348 12.72 29.05 -33.95
N GLU A 349 12.73 30.38 -33.91
CA GLU A 349 12.88 31.17 -35.15
C GLU A 349 14.25 30.81 -35.73
N GLU A 350 14.23 30.08 -36.85
CA GLU A 350 15.44 29.96 -37.67
C GLU A 350 15.86 31.35 -38.06
N GLY A 351 16.92 31.83 -37.44
CA GLY A 351 17.56 33.08 -37.77
C GLY A 351 18.18 33.02 -39.19
N PRO A 352 18.28 34.16 -39.87
CA PRO A 352 18.66 34.24 -41.25
C PRO A 352 20.10 33.80 -41.56
#